data_bd262c0357d71f5f4d10c219a285b0aa
#
_entry.id   bd262c0357d71f5f4d10c219a285b0aa
#
_cell.length_a   1.000
_cell.length_b   1.000
_cell.length_c   1.000
_cell.angle_alpha   90.00
_cell.angle_beta   90.00
_cell.angle_gamma   90.00
#
_symmetry.space_group_name_H-M   'P 1'
#
loop_
_entity.id
_entity.type
_entity.pdbx_description
1 polymer ?
#
loop_
_entity_poly.entity_id
_entity_poly.type
_entity_poly.pdbx_seq_one_letter_code
_entity_poly.pdbx_strand_id
1 'polypeptide(L)'
;MKLTVLGLCGQSVFLEVEHFHVPGETIHAKSLHSEPGGKGFNQAVAASRLGAEVSFFTCVGQDGEGTACLEFLKKEGVYPIAQVDASSRTAYACVLTDCVGENRVTV
;
A
#
# COMPACT_ATOMS: atom_id res chain seq x y z
N MET A 1 -10.35 20.69 -10.04
CA MET A 1 -9.13 20.94 -9.25
C MET A 1 -8.06 19.97 -9.70
N LYS A 2 -6.87 20.46 -9.91
CA LYS A 2 -5.70 19.65 -10.23
C LYS A 2 -4.82 19.50 -9.00
N LEU A 3 -4.44 18.27 -8.69
CA LEU A 3 -3.59 17.96 -7.54
C LEU A 3 -2.40 17.13 -7.98
N THR A 4 -1.26 17.45 -7.41
CA THR A 4 -0.07 16.64 -7.52
C THR A 4 0.26 16.07 -6.16
N VAL A 5 0.41 14.76 -6.09
CA VAL A 5 0.80 14.04 -4.89
C VAL A 5 2.15 13.39 -5.13
N LEU A 6 3.05 13.52 -4.17
CA LEU A 6 4.34 12.85 -4.16
C LEU A 6 4.38 11.91 -2.97
N GLY A 7 4.63 10.63 -3.19
CA GLY A 7 4.65 9.71 -2.07
C GLY A 7 4.94 8.26 -2.43
N LEU A 8 4.89 7.45 -1.40
CA LEU A 8 5.12 6.02 -1.48
C LEU A 8 3.87 5.30 -2.00
N CYS A 9 4.11 4.29 -2.81
CA CYS A 9 3.11 3.30 -3.20
C CYS A 9 3.75 1.93 -3.07
N GLY A 10 3.03 0.99 -2.52
CA GLY A 10 3.52 -0.36 -2.31
C GLY A 10 2.38 -1.34 -2.03
N GLN A 11 2.76 -2.57 -1.71
CA GLN A 11 1.83 -3.64 -1.37
C GLN A 11 1.73 -3.78 0.14
N SER A 12 0.52 -3.92 0.67
CA SER A 12 0.29 -4.19 2.08
C SER A 12 -0.42 -5.53 2.25
N VAL A 13 0.02 -6.31 3.23
CA VAL A 13 -0.66 -7.52 3.69
C VAL A 13 -1.17 -7.26 5.09
N PHE A 14 -2.45 -7.48 5.28
CA PHE A 14 -3.14 -7.32 6.56
C PHE A 14 -3.47 -8.69 7.12
N LEU A 15 -2.99 -8.95 8.32
CA LEU A 15 -3.26 -10.17 9.08
C LEU A 15 -4.00 -9.80 10.36
N GLU A 16 -5.21 -10.29 10.49
CA GLU A 16 -5.95 -10.18 11.75
C GLU A 16 -5.55 -11.34 12.67
N VAL A 17 -5.10 -11.02 13.88
CA VAL A 17 -4.62 -11.99 14.87
C VAL A 17 -5.38 -11.81 16.20
N GLU A 18 -5.44 -12.85 17.00
CA GLU A 18 -6.08 -12.75 18.33
C GLU A 18 -5.26 -11.87 19.27
N HIS A 19 -3.96 -12.06 19.25
CA HIS A 19 -2.99 -11.29 20.03
C HIS A 19 -1.68 -11.18 19.26
N PHE A 20 -0.86 -10.20 19.60
CA PHE A 20 0.51 -10.15 19.09
C PHE A 20 1.33 -11.25 19.74
N HIS A 21 1.90 -12.12 18.93
CA HIS A 21 2.69 -13.24 19.41
C HIS A 21 4.00 -12.78 20.07
N VAL A 22 4.44 -13.57 21.03
CA VAL A 22 5.74 -13.39 21.69
C VAL A 22 6.85 -14.08 20.91
N PRO A 23 8.13 -13.77 21.16
CA PRO A 23 9.25 -14.43 20.48
C PRO A 23 9.15 -15.96 20.55
N GLY A 24 9.31 -16.61 19.39
CA GLY A 24 9.22 -18.07 19.27
C GLY A 24 7.82 -18.66 19.16
N GLU A 25 6.78 -17.87 19.38
CA GLU A 25 5.39 -18.32 19.24
C GLU A 25 4.95 -18.30 17.77
N THR A 26 4.21 -19.31 17.35
CA THR A 26 3.53 -19.36 16.05
C THR A 26 2.02 -19.31 16.31
N ILE A 27 1.34 -18.36 15.69
CA ILE A 27 -0.12 -18.23 15.77
C ILE A 27 -0.73 -18.26 14.37
N HIS A 28 -1.99 -18.61 14.27
CA HIS A 28 -2.75 -18.54 13.03
C HIS A 28 -3.47 -17.21 12.92
N ALA A 29 -3.36 -16.56 11.77
CA ALA A 29 -4.18 -15.39 11.48
C ALA A 29 -5.64 -15.80 11.26
N LYS A 30 -6.57 -14.97 11.74
CA LYS A 30 -8.00 -15.14 11.52
C LYS A 30 -8.40 -14.81 10.09
N SER A 31 -7.71 -13.84 9.49
CA SER A 31 -7.94 -13.40 8.11
C SER A 31 -6.66 -12.88 7.48
N LEU A 32 -6.61 -12.93 6.17
CA LEU A 32 -5.55 -12.35 5.37
C LEU A 32 -6.18 -11.52 4.26
N HIS A 33 -5.72 -10.28 4.12
CA HIS A 33 -6.14 -9.36 3.08
C HIS A 33 -4.91 -8.65 2.52
N SER A 34 -4.88 -8.44 1.22
CA SER A 34 -3.76 -7.78 0.55
C SER A 34 -4.27 -6.74 -0.43
N GLU A 35 -3.70 -5.55 -0.38
CA GLU A 35 -4.05 -4.46 -1.28
C GLU A 35 -2.88 -3.50 -1.48
N PRO A 36 -2.85 -2.75 -2.60
CA PRO A 36 -1.92 -1.64 -2.75
C PRO A 36 -2.21 -0.55 -1.73
N GLY A 37 -1.17 0.14 -1.29
CA GLY A 37 -1.31 1.18 -0.28
C GLY A 37 -0.11 2.11 -0.22
N GLY A 38 -0.10 2.89 0.84
CA GLY A 38 0.85 3.94 1.15
C GLY A 38 0.12 5.24 1.46
N LYS A 39 0.70 6.08 2.29
CA LYS A 39 0.03 7.34 2.70
C LYS A 39 -0.26 8.25 1.51
N GLY A 40 0.73 8.46 0.64
CA GLY A 40 0.55 9.25 -0.58
C GLY A 40 -0.41 8.58 -1.56
N PHE A 41 -0.29 7.26 -1.72
CA PHE A 41 -1.21 6.47 -2.53
C PHE A 41 -2.66 6.65 -2.07
N ASN A 42 -2.92 6.51 -0.78
CA ASN A 42 -4.27 6.65 -0.22
C ASN A 42 -4.82 8.07 -0.42
N GLN A 43 -3.98 9.10 -0.26
CA GLN A 43 -4.37 10.50 -0.51
C GLN A 43 -4.72 10.73 -1.98
N ALA A 44 -3.92 10.20 -2.89
CA ALA A 44 -4.15 10.33 -4.33
C ALA A 44 -5.47 9.68 -4.76
N VAL A 45 -5.72 8.45 -4.29
CA VAL A 45 -6.95 7.71 -4.58
C VAL A 45 -8.17 8.43 -3.99
N ALA A 46 -8.10 8.87 -2.74
CA ALA A 46 -9.20 9.59 -2.11
C ALA A 46 -9.52 10.90 -2.85
N ALA A 47 -8.51 11.66 -3.23
CA ALA A 47 -8.71 12.90 -3.98
C ALA A 47 -9.33 12.66 -5.35
N SER A 48 -8.90 11.61 -6.05
CA SER A 48 -9.48 11.24 -7.35
C SER A 48 -10.94 10.82 -7.21
N ARG A 49 -11.26 10.03 -6.21
CA ARG A 49 -12.66 9.62 -5.92
C ARG A 49 -13.56 10.80 -5.59
N LEU A 50 -12.99 11.88 -5.06
CA LEU A 50 -13.71 13.13 -4.79
C LEU A 50 -13.78 14.08 -5.99
N GLY A 51 -13.30 13.65 -7.15
CA GLY A 51 -13.43 14.40 -8.40
C GLY A 51 -12.23 15.27 -8.78
N ALA A 52 -11.11 15.19 -8.06
CA ALA A 52 -9.90 15.91 -8.45
C ALA A 52 -9.19 15.20 -9.63
N GLU A 53 -8.54 15.98 -10.47
CA GLU A 53 -7.56 15.50 -11.45
C GLU A 53 -6.22 15.30 -10.73
N VAL A 54 -5.80 14.05 -10.53
CA VAL A 54 -4.64 13.74 -9.70
C VAL A 54 -3.50 13.16 -10.52
N SER A 55 -2.32 13.76 -10.36
CA SER A 55 -1.04 13.17 -10.78
C SER A 55 -0.30 12.67 -9.54
N PHE A 56 0.21 11.45 -9.58
CA PHE A 56 0.92 10.84 -8.46
C PHE A 56 2.34 10.47 -8.83
N PHE A 57 3.31 11.16 -8.22
CA PHE A 57 4.73 10.88 -8.40
C PHE A 57 5.18 9.85 -7.36
N THR A 58 5.75 8.75 -7.83
CA THR A 58 6.19 7.66 -6.96
C THR A 58 7.39 6.92 -7.56
N CYS A 59 7.99 6.04 -6.77
CA CYS A 59 9.00 5.11 -7.23
C CYS A 59 8.57 3.70 -6.85
N VAL A 60 8.67 2.77 -7.77
CA VAL A 60 8.39 1.34 -7.56
C VAL A 60 9.53 0.50 -8.10
N GLY A 61 9.63 -0.74 -7.64
CA GLY A 61 10.53 -1.73 -8.23
C GLY A 61 10.01 -2.26 -9.55
N GLN A 62 10.90 -2.90 -10.30
CA GLN A 62 10.53 -3.63 -11.52
C GLN A 62 10.03 -5.03 -11.14
N ASP A 63 8.84 -5.09 -10.55
CA ASP A 63 8.21 -6.31 -10.03
C ASP A 63 6.70 -6.29 -10.19
N GLY A 64 6.06 -7.40 -9.84
CA GLY A 64 4.61 -7.57 -9.95
C GLY A 64 3.83 -6.63 -9.04
N GLU A 65 4.35 -6.37 -7.84
CA GLU A 65 3.73 -5.45 -6.89
C GLU A 65 3.74 -4.00 -7.40
N GLY A 66 4.84 -3.57 -8.00
CA GLY A 66 4.96 -2.25 -8.63
C GLY A 66 3.97 -2.09 -9.78
N THR A 67 3.89 -3.09 -10.65
CA THR A 67 2.92 -3.11 -11.75
C THR A 67 1.48 -3.04 -11.23
N ALA A 68 1.16 -3.85 -10.21
CA ALA A 68 -0.18 -3.86 -9.61
C ALA A 68 -0.55 -2.51 -9.00
N CYS A 69 0.38 -1.84 -8.31
CA CYS A 69 0.16 -0.52 -7.76
C CYS A 69 -0.17 0.51 -8.84
N LEU A 70 0.60 0.54 -9.93
CA LEU A 70 0.40 1.49 -11.03
C LEU A 70 -0.91 1.23 -11.77
N GLU A 71 -1.26 -0.03 -11.99
CA GLU A 71 -2.53 -0.40 -12.62
C GLU A 71 -3.72 -0.01 -11.76
N PHE A 72 -3.65 -0.22 -10.45
CA PHE A 72 -4.68 0.19 -9.51
C PHE A 72 -4.91 1.71 -9.56
N LEU A 73 -3.82 2.50 -9.53
CA LEU A 73 -3.90 3.95 -9.62
C LEU A 73 -4.62 4.40 -10.89
N LYS A 74 -4.30 3.79 -12.02
CA LYS A 74 -4.95 4.09 -13.32
C LYS A 74 -6.44 3.78 -13.28
N LYS A 75 -6.84 2.64 -12.69
CA LYS A 75 -8.25 2.28 -12.53
C LYS A 75 -9.02 3.26 -11.65
N GLU A 76 -8.34 3.85 -10.66
CA GLU A 76 -8.91 4.86 -9.78
C GLU A 76 -8.89 6.28 -10.39
N GLY A 77 -8.47 6.42 -11.65
CA GLY A 77 -8.44 7.71 -12.33
C GLY A 77 -7.25 8.60 -11.95
N VAL A 78 -6.26 8.05 -11.28
CA VAL A 78 -5.01 8.75 -10.95
C VAL A 78 -4.01 8.56 -12.08
N TYR A 79 -3.33 9.63 -12.48
CA TYR A 79 -2.25 9.56 -13.46
C TYR A 79 -0.91 9.29 -12.74
N PRO A 80 -0.37 8.07 -12.82
CA PRO A 80 0.89 7.76 -12.15
C PRO A 80 2.08 8.24 -12.98
N ILE A 81 3.02 8.90 -12.33
CA ILE A 81 4.32 9.29 -12.88
C ILE A 81 5.36 8.56 -12.04
N ALA A 82 5.75 7.37 -12.49
CA ALA A 82 6.56 6.45 -11.72
C ALA A 82 7.97 6.33 -12.25
N GLN A 83 8.94 6.43 -11.36
CA GLN A 83 10.26 5.91 -11.61
C GLN A 83 10.24 4.42 -11.29
N VAL A 84 10.63 3.57 -12.24
CA VAL A 84 10.76 2.14 -12.04
C VAL A 84 12.23 1.81 -11.82
N ASP A 85 12.57 1.31 -10.65
CA ASP A 85 13.94 1.00 -10.28
C ASP A 85 14.16 -0.53 -10.34
N ALA A 86 14.94 -0.97 -11.33
CA ALA A 86 15.25 -2.39 -11.51
C ALA A 86 16.15 -2.97 -10.40
N SER A 87 16.82 -2.12 -9.64
CA SER A 87 17.72 -2.54 -8.55
C SER A 87 17.04 -2.65 -7.19
N SER A 88 15.80 -2.18 -7.08
CA SER A 88 15.04 -2.16 -5.83
C SER A 88 13.74 -2.92 -5.96
N ARG A 89 13.21 -3.38 -4.83
CA ARG A 89 11.87 -3.96 -4.75
C ARG A 89 10.86 -2.87 -4.43
N THR A 90 9.64 -3.06 -4.91
CA THR A 90 8.51 -2.24 -4.47
C THR A 90 8.31 -2.41 -2.96
N ALA A 91 7.96 -1.33 -2.28
CA ALA A 91 7.70 -1.33 -0.85
C ALA A 91 6.62 -2.37 -0.49
N TYR A 92 6.84 -3.07 0.60
CA TYR A 92 5.96 -4.13 1.07
C TYR A 92 5.76 -3.98 2.58
N ALA A 93 4.52 -3.88 3.02
CA ALA A 93 4.19 -3.74 4.44
C ALA A 93 3.43 -4.96 4.94
N CYS A 94 3.80 -5.42 6.13
CA CYS A 94 3.02 -6.42 6.87
C CYS A 94 2.35 -5.72 8.05
N VAL A 95 1.04 -5.78 8.12
CA VAL A 95 0.22 -5.15 9.15
C VAL A 95 -0.47 -6.22 9.96
N LEU A 96 -0.16 -6.30 11.25
CA LEU A 96 -0.85 -7.15 12.20
C LEU A 96 -1.85 -6.31 12.97
N THR A 97 -3.10 -6.75 13.06
CA THR A 97 -4.14 -6.10 13.89
C THR A 97 -4.68 -7.12 14.87
N ASP A 98 -4.70 -6.75 16.16
CA ASP A 98 -5.21 -7.64 17.22
C ASP A 98 -6.70 -7.47 17.45
N CYS A 99 -7.25 -8.23 18.41
CA CYS A 99 -8.68 -8.25 18.71
C CYS A 99 -9.23 -6.95 19.30
N VAL A 100 -8.38 -6.03 19.77
CA VAL A 100 -8.80 -4.72 20.29
C VAL A 100 -8.55 -3.58 19.29
N GLY A 101 -8.10 -3.91 18.08
CA GLY A 101 -7.88 -2.93 17.01
C GLY A 101 -6.52 -2.25 17.04
N GLU A 102 -5.59 -2.67 17.89
CA GLU A 102 -4.19 -2.21 17.84
C GLU A 102 -3.51 -2.80 16.62
N ASN A 103 -2.60 -2.05 16.02
CA ASN A 103 -1.82 -2.56 14.91
C ASN A 103 -0.31 -2.47 15.15
N ARG A 104 0.42 -3.35 14.46
CA ARG A 104 1.87 -3.32 14.32
C ARG A 104 2.22 -3.45 12.86
N VAL A 105 3.10 -2.59 12.38
CA VAL A 105 3.46 -2.51 10.97
C VAL A 105 4.97 -2.70 10.81
N THR A 106 5.33 -3.58 9.90
CA THR A 106 6.72 -3.76 9.44
C THR A 106 6.75 -3.48 7.94
N VAL A 107 7.69 -2.65 7.53
CA VAL A 107 7.90 -2.27 6.11
C VAL A 107 9.23 -2.81 5.63
#